data_772aaaf27cd4cb9adbde1ebb4f57c7fa
#
_entry.id   772aaaf27cd4cb9adbde1ebb4f57c7fa
#
_cell.length_a   1.000
_cell.length_b   1.000
_cell.length_c   1.000
_cell.angle_alpha   90.00
_cell.angle_beta   90.00
_cell.angle_gamma   90.00
#
_symmetry.space_group_name_H-M   'P 1'
#
loop_
_entity.id
_entity.type
_entity.pdbx_description
1 polymer ?
#
loop_
_entity_poly.entity_id
_entity_poly.type
_entity_poly.pdbx_seq_one_letter_code
_entity_poly.pdbx_strand_id
1 'polypeptide(L)'
;DDGVDVLARYAGSDPRTCPPDLCVADLPLSSLSPAVLEQWIELYGVSLAPGFLNGQPCALHGRYGKGSYTLSYSHLETPGSPDANRWFAHILRTLAGFEPRADTVPAWRPGEMPVFWNDPDLLEARRGMGELIRLGLAHDLLFERAPWLTGWRSGVPGSGLNALFMGLCVLTGVSPSPEAETFWAAQRIRFGETFAVFRQGVEG
;
A
#
# COMPACT_ATOMS: atom_id res chain seq x y z
N ASP A 1 1.71 27.24 -23.04
CA ASP A 1 0.72 26.33 -22.42
C ASP A 1 1.04 24.94 -22.95
N ASP A 2 1.70 24.17 -22.13
CA ASP A 2 2.36 22.92 -22.57
C ASP A 2 1.42 21.71 -22.60
N GLY A 3 0.11 21.94 -22.74
CA GLY A 3 -0.88 20.85 -22.94
C GLY A 3 -0.98 19.87 -21.76
N VAL A 4 -0.76 20.35 -20.55
CA VAL A 4 -0.94 19.56 -19.31
C VAL A 4 -2.18 20.04 -18.58
N ASP A 5 -3.13 19.14 -18.41
CA ASP A 5 -4.37 19.37 -17.68
C ASP A 5 -4.24 18.90 -16.24
N VAL A 6 -4.65 19.75 -15.30
CA VAL A 6 -4.75 19.34 -13.90
C VAL A 6 -6.10 18.68 -13.68
N LEU A 7 -6.09 17.36 -13.47
CA LEU A 7 -7.31 16.56 -13.26
C LEU A 7 -7.82 16.65 -11.83
N ALA A 8 -6.92 16.73 -10.85
CA ALA A 8 -7.28 16.84 -9.44
C ALA A 8 -6.23 17.60 -8.65
N ARG A 9 -6.66 18.17 -7.53
CA ARG A 9 -5.83 18.87 -6.55
C ARG A 9 -6.12 18.33 -5.16
N TYR A 10 -5.12 18.39 -4.28
CA TYR A 10 -5.33 18.11 -2.86
C TYR A 10 -6.32 19.13 -2.27
N ALA A 11 -7.42 18.67 -1.71
CA ALA A 11 -8.45 19.52 -1.12
C ALA A 11 -8.15 19.92 0.34
N GLY A 12 -7.30 19.16 1.01
CA GLY A 12 -6.86 19.40 2.37
C GLY A 12 -5.79 18.38 2.76
N SER A 13 -4.96 18.71 3.74
CA SER A 13 -4.10 17.72 4.38
C SER A 13 -4.84 17.20 5.62
N ASP A 14 -5.16 15.93 5.64
CA ASP A 14 -5.43 15.26 6.90
C ASP A 14 -4.10 15.23 7.67
N PRO A 15 -4.02 15.79 8.88
CA PRO A 15 -2.78 15.77 9.68
C PRO A 15 -2.32 14.35 10.01
N ARG A 16 -3.18 13.35 9.80
CA ARG A 16 -2.85 11.93 9.94
C ARG A 16 -2.22 11.34 8.68
N THR A 17 -2.27 12.03 7.55
CA THR A 17 -1.64 11.55 6.31
C THR A 17 -0.24 12.11 6.19
N CYS A 18 0.71 11.23 6.23
CA CYS A 18 2.12 11.49 5.98
C CYS A 18 2.62 10.67 4.80
N PRO A 19 3.85 10.92 4.36
CA PRO A 19 4.50 9.98 3.45
C PRO A 19 4.31 8.54 3.93
N PRO A 20 4.22 7.55 3.02
CA PRO A 20 3.83 6.17 3.36
C PRO A 20 4.68 5.48 4.41
N ASP A 21 5.89 5.96 4.62
CA ASP A 21 6.88 5.44 5.55
C ASP A 21 6.91 6.14 6.91
N LEU A 22 6.12 7.21 7.05
CA LEU A 22 6.06 7.97 8.30
C LEU A 22 4.59 8.20 8.70
N CYS A 23 4.17 7.57 9.78
CA CYS A 23 2.86 7.81 10.37
C CYS A 23 3.00 8.81 11.52
N VAL A 24 2.27 9.88 11.43
CA VAL A 24 2.20 10.89 12.49
C VAL A 24 0.76 11.05 13.00
N ALA A 25 -0.07 10.02 12.82
CA ALA A 25 -1.48 10.05 13.20
C ALA A 25 -1.68 10.51 14.65
N ASP A 26 -0.80 10.05 15.54
CA ASP A 26 -0.85 10.35 16.96
C ASP A 26 0.05 11.53 17.38
N LEU A 27 0.75 12.14 16.40
CA LEU A 27 1.56 13.32 16.68
C LEU A 27 0.73 14.59 16.49
N PRO A 28 0.62 15.42 17.51
CA PRO A 28 -0.07 16.69 17.40
C PRO A 28 0.79 17.70 16.64
N LEU A 29 0.91 17.56 15.33
CA LEU A 29 1.78 18.42 14.48
C LEU A 29 1.51 19.92 14.70
N SER A 30 0.26 20.29 14.99
CA SER A 30 -0.13 21.65 15.27
C SER A 30 0.47 22.20 16.59
N SER A 31 0.90 21.32 17.49
CA SER A 31 1.53 21.69 18.76
C SER A 31 3.06 21.65 18.73
N LEU A 32 3.65 21.16 17.63
CA LEU A 32 5.09 21.14 17.49
C LEU A 32 5.61 22.54 17.15
N SER A 33 6.73 22.91 17.74
CA SER A 33 7.41 24.18 17.38
C SER A 33 7.97 24.11 15.94
N PRO A 34 8.08 25.26 15.26
CA PRO A 34 8.70 25.30 13.94
C PRO A 34 10.10 24.67 13.90
N ALA A 35 10.89 24.87 14.94
CA ALA A 35 12.25 24.31 15.04
C ALA A 35 12.23 22.76 15.08
N VAL A 36 11.26 22.16 15.75
CA VAL A 36 11.09 20.70 15.76
C VAL A 36 10.65 20.20 14.38
N LEU A 37 9.74 20.90 13.72
CA LEU A 37 9.32 20.55 12.36
C LEU A 37 10.49 20.64 11.37
N GLU A 38 11.34 21.66 11.47
CA GLU A 38 12.54 21.79 10.63
C GLU A 38 13.52 20.63 10.84
N GLN A 39 13.76 20.24 12.09
CA GLN A 39 14.61 19.07 12.40
C GLN A 39 14.03 17.77 11.81
N TRP A 40 12.73 17.62 11.80
CA TRP A 40 12.07 16.45 11.22
C TRP A 40 12.17 16.46 9.70
N ILE A 41 12.02 17.64 9.07
CA ILE A 41 12.21 17.78 7.62
C ILE A 41 13.65 17.41 7.24
N GLU A 42 14.64 17.88 8.01
CA GLU A 42 16.05 17.56 7.79
C GLU A 42 16.31 16.05 7.95
N LEU A 43 15.76 15.43 9.00
CA LEU A 43 15.95 14.02 9.30
C LEU A 43 15.28 13.09 8.28
N TYR A 44 14.09 13.40 7.83
CA TYR A 44 13.28 12.52 6.96
C TYR A 44 13.26 12.97 5.50
N GLY A 45 13.77 14.15 5.18
CA GLY A 45 13.81 14.68 3.83
C GLY A 45 12.43 15.01 3.24
N VAL A 46 11.40 15.18 4.08
CA VAL A 46 10.02 15.43 3.66
C VAL A 46 9.43 16.62 4.42
N SER A 47 8.59 17.40 3.76
CA SER A 47 7.87 18.49 4.43
C SER A 47 6.73 17.94 5.27
N LEU A 48 6.76 18.22 6.57
CA LEU A 48 5.71 17.92 7.53
C LEU A 48 4.84 19.13 7.85
N ALA A 49 5.05 20.25 7.14
CA ALA A 49 4.26 21.47 7.35
C ALA A 49 2.77 21.19 7.09
N PRO A 50 1.87 21.48 8.04
CA PRO A 50 0.45 21.30 7.83
C PRO A 50 -0.03 22.05 6.59
N GLY A 51 -0.79 21.38 5.73
CA GLY A 51 -1.40 22.00 4.56
C GLY A 51 -0.47 22.29 3.38
N PHE A 52 0.80 21.87 3.39
CA PHE A 52 1.72 22.16 2.28
C PHE A 52 1.25 21.59 0.93
N LEU A 53 0.45 20.51 0.94
CA LEU A 53 -0.14 19.93 -0.26
C LEU A 53 -1.45 20.62 -0.69
N ASN A 54 -2.05 21.46 0.14
CA ASN A 54 -3.35 22.06 -0.17
C ASN A 54 -3.31 22.86 -1.48
N GLY A 55 -4.24 22.56 -2.38
CA GLY A 55 -4.33 23.17 -3.70
C GLY A 55 -3.27 22.74 -4.71
N GLN A 56 -2.26 21.94 -4.28
CA GLN A 56 -1.27 21.41 -5.21
C GLN A 56 -1.89 20.35 -6.13
N PRO A 57 -1.46 20.25 -7.39
CA PRO A 57 -1.90 19.18 -8.28
C PRO A 57 -1.55 17.81 -7.72
N CYS A 58 -2.50 16.87 -7.73
CA CYS A 58 -2.26 15.47 -7.36
C CYS A 58 -2.53 14.49 -8.51
N ALA A 59 -3.18 14.93 -9.57
CA ALA A 59 -3.31 14.16 -10.80
C ALA A 59 -3.24 15.07 -12.01
N LEU A 60 -2.50 14.67 -13.04
CA LEU A 60 -2.21 15.41 -14.25
C LEU A 60 -2.44 14.52 -15.47
N HIS A 61 -2.93 15.12 -16.56
CA HIS A 61 -2.96 14.51 -17.87
C HIS A 61 -2.22 15.38 -18.87
N GLY A 62 -1.49 14.77 -19.77
CA GLY A 62 -0.74 15.51 -20.79
C GLY A 62 -0.48 14.69 -22.03
N ARG A 63 0.09 15.34 -23.03
CA ARG A 63 0.52 14.73 -24.28
C ARG A 63 2.04 14.73 -24.36
N TYR A 64 2.57 13.66 -24.92
CA TYR A 64 3.99 13.56 -25.25
C TYR A 64 4.16 12.86 -26.60
N GLY A 65 4.68 13.58 -27.57
CA GLY A 65 4.76 13.10 -28.96
C GLY A 65 3.39 12.76 -29.52
N LYS A 66 3.19 11.51 -29.92
CA LYS A 66 1.92 10.98 -30.44
C LYS A 66 1.04 10.33 -29.36
N GLY A 67 1.56 10.23 -28.14
CA GLY A 67 0.87 9.60 -27.02
C GLY A 67 0.34 10.58 -26.00
N SER A 68 -0.33 10.03 -24.98
CA SER A 68 -0.74 10.77 -23.80
C SER A 68 -0.31 10.02 -22.55
N TYR A 69 -0.27 10.72 -21.43
CA TYR A 69 0.06 10.16 -20.13
C TYR A 69 -0.88 10.71 -19.06
N THR A 70 -1.09 9.93 -18.03
CA THR A 70 -1.74 10.38 -16.79
C THR A 70 -0.80 10.07 -15.65
N LEU A 71 -0.50 11.07 -14.84
CA LEU A 71 0.31 10.94 -13.63
C LEU A 71 -0.60 11.13 -12.42
N SER A 72 -0.51 10.21 -11.47
CA SER A 72 -1.14 10.37 -10.17
C SER A 72 -0.08 10.32 -9.08
N TYR A 73 -0.07 11.32 -8.22
CA TYR A 73 0.76 11.33 -7.01
C TYR A 73 0.07 10.58 -5.86
N SER A 74 -1.26 10.46 -5.95
CA SER A 74 -2.05 9.70 -4.99
C SER A 74 -2.16 8.23 -5.42
N HIS A 75 -2.14 7.33 -4.44
CA HIS A 75 -2.36 5.91 -4.64
C HIS A 75 -3.85 5.63 -4.88
N LEU A 76 -4.24 5.57 -6.14
CA LEU A 76 -5.64 5.33 -6.55
C LEU A 76 -6.05 3.86 -6.36
N GLU A 77 -5.09 2.95 -6.24
CA GLU A 77 -5.27 1.54 -5.93
C GLU A 77 -5.49 1.27 -4.42
N THR A 78 -5.55 2.29 -3.59
CA THR A 78 -5.66 2.17 -2.14
C THR A 78 -6.78 1.21 -1.70
N PRO A 79 -6.49 0.21 -0.84
CA PRO A 79 -7.52 -0.65 -0.26
C PRO A 79 -8.54 0.17 0.53
N GLY A 80 -9.80 -0.26 0.48
CA GLY A 80 -10.87 0.41 1.21
C GLY A 80 -11.32 1.76 0.63
N SER A 81 -10.80 2.17 -0.53
CA SER A 81 -11.16 3.43 -1.21
C SER A 81 -11.85 3.18 -2.56
N PRO A 82 -13.14 2.80 -2.59
CA PRO A 82 -13.83 2.43 -3.84
C PRO A 82 -13.88 3.56 -4.86
N ASP A 83 -13.95 4.81 -4.43
CA ASP A 83 -13.97 5.96 -5.34
C ASP A 83 -12.62 6.17 -6.03
N ALA A 84 -11.51 6.04 -5.31
CA ALA A 84 -10.17 6.08 -5.88
C ALA A 84 -9.96 4.91 -6.86
N ASN A 85 -10.36 3.70 -6.47
CA ASN A 85 -10.25 2.51 -7.32
C ASN A 85 -11.09 2.61 -8.59
N ARG A 86 -12.31 3.18 -8.50
CA ARG A 86 -13.16 3.45 -9.67
C ARG A 86 -12.49 4.45 -10.61
N TRP A 87 -11.89 5.51 -10.08
CA TRP A 87 -11.16 6.47 -10.89
C TRP A 87 -9.93 5.85 -11.55
N PHE A 88 -9.19 5.03 -10.83
CA PHE A 88 -8.07 4.27 -11.38
C PHE A 88 -8.51 3.36 -12.55
N ALA A 89 -9.58 2.59 -12.36
CA ALA A 89 -10.14 1.76 -13.41
C ALA A 89 -10.59 2.58 -14.63
N HIS A 90 -11.17 3.76 -14.41
CA HIS A 90 -11.55 4.70 -15.49
C HIS A 90 -10.32 5.17 -16.28
N ILE A 91 -9.25 5.59 -15.60
CA ILE A 91 -8.01 6.02 -16.25
C ILE A 91 -7.43 4.88 -17.11
N LEU A 92 -7.31 3.67 -16.55
CA LEU A 92 -6.76 2.52 -17.26
C LEU A 92 -7.58 2.18 -18.51
N ARG A 93 -8.91 2.19 -18.40
CA ARG A 93 -9.81 1.93 -19.54
C ARG A 93 -9.64 3.00 -20.63
N THR A 94 -9.60 4.26 -20.24
CA THR A 94 -9.43 5.38 -21.18
C THR A 94 -8.09 5.29 -21.92
N LEU A 95 -7.00 5.01 -21.21
CA LEU A 95 -5.67 4.82 -21.81
C LEU A 95 -5.62 3.61 -22.75
N ALA A 96 -6.36 2.56 -22.43
CA ALA A 96 -6.47 1.36 -23.28
C ALA A 96 -7.47 1.50 -24.44
N GLY A 97 -8.10 2.64 -24.61
CA GLY A 97 -9.10 2.89 -25.66
C GLY A 97 -10.44 2.19 -25.44
N PHE A 98 -10.75 1.78 -24.22
CA PHE A 98 -12.04 1.21 -23.89
C PHE A 98 -13.03 2.30 -23.43
N GLU A 99 -14.31 2.10 -23.73
CA GLU A 99 -15.37 2.98 -23.25
C GLU A 99 -15.41 3.02 -21.70
N PRO A 100 -15.58 4.22 -21.12
CA PRO A 100 -15.81 4.35 -19.68
C PRO A 100 -17.04 3.54 -19.25
N ARG A 101 -16.93 2.87 -18.09
CA ARG A 101 -18.08 2.25 -17.45
C ARG A 101 -18.37 2.94 -16.13
N ALA A 102 -19.66 3.11 -15.85
CA ALA A 102 -20.13 3.63 -14.57
C ALA A 102 -20.19 2.56 -13.46
N ASP A 103 -19.60 1.41 -13.71
CA ASP A 103 -19.65 0.27 -12.80
C ASP A 103 -19.02 0.66 -11.44
N THR A 104 -19.66 0.23 -10.38
CA THR A 104 -19.10 0.34 -9.03
C THR A 104 -17.92 -0.61 -8.92
N VAL A 105 -16.76 -0.08 -8.55
CA VAL A 105 -15.61 -0.89 -8.16
C VAL A 105 -15.74 -1.13 -6.66
N PRO A 106 -15.88 -2.40 -6.22
CA PRO A 106 -15.94 -2.69 -4.79
C PRO A 106 -14.64 -2.31 -4.11
N ALA A 107 -14.72 -1.88 -2.86
CA ALA A 107 -13.53 -1.74 -2.04
C ALA A 107 -12.84 -3.10 -1.92
N TRP A 108 -11.55 -3.14 -2.16
CA TRP A 108 -10.77 -4.35 -1.96
C TRP A 108 -9.98 -4.31 -0.65
N ARG A 109 -9.71 -5.48 -0.09
CA ARG A 109 -8.90 -5.64 1.12
C ARG A 109 -7.91 -6.78 0.91
N PRO A 110 -6.63 -6.61 1.31
CA PRO A 110 -5.61 -7.65 1.09
C PRO A 110 -6.02 -9.01 1.63
N GLY A 111 -6.54 -9.07 2.85
CA GLY A 111 -6.98 -10.32 3.48
C GLY A 111 -8.21 -10.98 2.84
N GLU A 112 -9.00 -10.23 2.08
CA GLU A 112 -10.23 -10.67 1.41
C GLU A 112 -10.01 -10.98 -0.08
N MET A 113 -8.78 -10.90 -0.57
CA MET A 113 -8.46 -11.25 -1.96
C MET A 113 -8.86 -12.70 -2.24
N PRO A 114 -9.45 -12.98 -3.42
CA PRO A 114 -9.85 -14.34 -3.80
C PRO A 114 -8.63 -15.27 -3.78
N VAL A 115 -8.89 -16.55 -3.52
CA VAL A 115 -7.86 -17.59 -3.50
C VAL A 115 -7.99 -18.42 -4.77
N PHE A 116 -6.94 -18.46 -5.56
CA PHE A 116 -6.80 -19.30 -6.76
C PHE A 116 -5.75 -20.39 -6.57
N TRP A 117 -4.68 -20.11 -5.83
CA TRP A 117 -3.69 -21.12 -5.43
C TRP A 117 -4.06 -21.65 -4.04
N ASN A 118 -4.76 -22.76 -4.02
CA ASN A 118 -5.31 -23.39 -2.82
C ASN A 118 -4.31 -24.40 -2.21
N ASP A 119 -3.06 -23.98 -1.98
CA ASP A 119 -2.07 -24.77 -1.25
C ASP A 119 -2.26 -24.58 0.26
N PRO A 120 -2.38 -25.68 1.06
CA PRO A 120 -2.67 -25.59 2.48
C PRO A 120 -1.60 -24.83 3.28
N ASP A 121 -0.32 -25.01 2.94
CA ASP A 121 0.80 -24.39 3.66
C ASP A 121 0.86 -22.88 3.37
N LEU A 122 0.58 -22.46 2.13
CA LEU A 122 0.48 -21.04 1.77
C LEU A 122 -0.71 -20.36 2.45
N LEU A 123 -1.86 -21.04 2.51
CA LEU A 123 -3.06 -20.50 3.17
C LEU A 123 -2.87 -20.39 4.67
N GLU A 124 -2.22 -21.38 5.30
CA GLU A 124 -1.88 -21.32 6.72
C GLU A 124 -0.92 -20.16 7.01
N ALA A 125 0.12 -19.98 6.18
CA ALA A 125 1.04 -18.87 6.31
C ALA A 125 0.35 -17.51 6.15
N ARG A 126 -0.52 -17.37 5.14
CA ARG A 126 -1.33 -16.15 4.93
C ARG A 126 -2.21 -15.84 6.15
N ARG A 127 -2.90 -16.86 6.69
CA ARG A 127 -3.74 -16.71 7.88
C ARG A 127 -2.91 -16.34 9.10
N GLY A 128 -1.84 -17.09 9.39
CA GLY A 128 -0.97 -16.86 10.53
C GLY A 128 -0.29 -15.49 10.50
N MET A 129 0.14 -15.02 9.31
CA MET A 129 0.70 -13.68 9.17
C MET A 129 -0.33 -12.58 9.46
N GLY A 130 -1.57 -12.75 9.00
CA GLY A 130 -2.66 -11.83 9.32
C GLY A 130 -3.00 -11.79 10.81
N GLU A 131 -2.86 -12.93 11.52
CA GLU A 131 -3.03 -13.02 12.97
C GLU A 131 -1.91 -12.27 13.71
N LEU A 132 -0.65 -12.45 13.29
CA LEU A 132 0.49 -11.74 13.87
C LEU A 132 0.40 -10.21 13.70
N ILE A 133 -0.04 -9.75 12.51
CA ILE A 133 -0.26 -8.32 12.29
C ILE A 133 -1.35 -7.79 13.23
N ARG A 134 -2.48 -8.51 13.37
CA ARG A 134 -3.54 -8.10 14.30
C ARG A 134 -3.08 -8.08 15.75
N LEU A 135 -2.28 -9.06 16.15
CA LEU A 135 -1.67 -9.11 17.49
C LEU A 135 -0.76 -7.90 17.71
N GLY A 136 0.13 -7.62 16.75
CA GLY A 136 1.04 -6.48 16.83
C GLY A 136 0.32 -5.13 16.91
N LEU A 137 -0.76 -4.95 16.12
CA LEU A 137 -1.59 -3.74 16.18
C LEU A 137 -2.33 -3.62 17.52
N ALA A 138 -2.85 -4.73 18.06
CA ALA A 138 -3.57 -4.74 19.34
C ALA A 138 -2.68 -4.40 20.55
N HIS A 139 -1.38 -4.59 20.41
CA HIS A 139 -0.38 -4.30 21.45
C HIS A 139 0.52 -3.10 21.13
N ASP A 140 0.13 -2.25 20.19
CA ASP A 140 0.88 -1.06 19.76
C ASP A 140 2.33 -1.34 19.32
N LEU A 141 2.61 -2.57 18.87
CA LEU A 141 3.93 -2.98 18.38
C LEU A 141 4.14 -2.68 16.89
N LEU A 142 3.06 -2.51 16.16
CA LEU A 142 3.05 -2.28 14.73
C LEU A 142 2.21 -1.04 14.39
N PHE A 143 2.56 -0.42 13.27
CA PHE A 143 1.75 0.65 12.68
C PHE A 143 1.17 0.15 11.35
N GLU A 144 -0.16 0.12 11.25
CA GLU A 144 -0.83 -0.11 9.98
C GLU A 144 -0.80 1.18 9.16
N ARG A 145 -0.10 1.15 8.04
CA ARG A 145 0.03 2.32 7.16
C ARG A 145 -0.51 2.04 5.78
N ALA A 146 0.35 1.46 4.99
CA ALA A 146 0.10 1.13 3.61
C ALA A 146 0.34 -0.37 3.42
N PRO A 147 -0.55 -1.25 3.93
CA PRO A 147 -0.33 -2.70 3.92
C PRO A 147 -0.19 -3.28 2.50
N TRP A 148 -0.66 -2.57 1.49
CA TRP A 148 -0.51 -2.94 0.07
C TRP A 148 0.87 -2.60 -0.51
N LEU A 149 1.69 -1.80 0.17
CA LEU A 149 3.06 -1.53 -0.27
C LEU A 149 3.95 -2.70 0.13
N THR A 150 4.59 -3.31 -0.85
CA THR A 150 5.46 -4.48 -0.66
C THR A 150 6.92 -4.11 -0.38
N GLY A 151 7.24 -2.82 -0.31
CA GLY A 151 8.59 -2.37 0.01
C GLY A 151 8.93 -2.59 1.47
N TRP A 152 10.14 -3.11 1.72
CA TRP A 152 10.69 -3.16 3.07
C TRP A 152 11.49 -1.88 3.37
N ARG A 153 11.28 -1.31 4.56
CA ARG A 153 12.03 -0.14 5.02
C ARG A 153 12.57 -0.39 6.42
N SER A 154 13.87 -0.18 6.58
CA SER A 154 14.53 -0.29 7.87
C SER A 154 13.99 0.74 8.86
N GLY A 155 13.78 0.32 10.10
CA GLY A 155 13.30 1.19 11.17
C GLY A 155 11.79 1.50 11.15
N VAL A 156 11.04 0.95 10.19
CA VAL A 156 9.57 1.06 10.17
C VAL A 156 8.96 -0.21 10.78
N PRO A 157 8.39 -0.15 11.99
CA PRO A 157 7.78 -1.31 12.62
C PRO A 157 6.68 -1.91 11.75
N GLY A 158 6.76 -3.23 11.54
CA GLY A 158 5.77 -3.97 10.76
C GLY A 158 5.93 -3.91 9.24
N SER A 159 6.87 -3.12 8.68
CA SER A 159 7.08 -3.04 7.24
C SER A 159 7.36 -4.39 6.60
N GLY A 160 8.25 -5.21 7.21
CA GLY A 160 8.56 -6.56 6.72
C GLY A 160 7.37 -7.51 6.82
N LEU A 161 6.59 -7.43 7.91
CA LEU A 161 5.38 -8.24 8.10
C LEU A 161 4.31 -7.90 7.07
N ASN A 162 4.06 -6.61 6.84
CA ASN A 162 3.11 -6.15 5.84
C ASN A 162 3.54 -6.59 4.43
N ALA A 163 4.82 -6.46 4.07
CA ALA A 163 5.33 -6.89 2.78
C ALA A 163 5.15 -8.40 2.57
N LEU A 164 5.44 -9.21 3.58
CA LEU A 164 5.26 -10.66 3.51
C LEU A 164 3.79 -11.06 3.43
N PHE A 165 2.93 -10.42 4.22
CA PHE A 165 1.48 -10.67 4.16
C PHE A 165 0.90 -10.32 2.78
N MET A 166 1.26 -9.17 2.22
CA MET A 166 0.85 -8.78 0.88
C MET A 166 1.37 -9.76 -0.18
N GLY A 167 2.63 -10.18 -0.06
CA GLY A 167 3.21 -11.21 -0.93
C GLY A 167 2.41 -12.51 -0.90
N LEU A 168 2.02 -12.98 0.28
CA LEU A 168 1.17 -14.17 0.44
C LEU A 168 -0.24 -13.98 -0.13
N CYS A 169 -0.84 -12.79 0.05
CA CYS A 169 -2.14 -12.48 -0.53
C CYS A 169 -2.10 -12.50 -2.06
N VAL A 170 -1.08 -11.86 -2.65
CA VAL A 170 -0.90 -11.84 -4.11
C VAL A 170 -0.60 -13.24 -4.64
N LEU A 171 0.31 -13.97 -4.01
CA LEU A 171 0.70 -15.32 -4.41
C LEU A 171 -0.49 -16.29 -4.41
N THR A 172 -1.28 -16.28 -3.34
CA THR A 172 -2.49 -17.11 -3.25
C THR A 172 -3.64 -16.58 -4.13
N GLY A 173 -3.59 -15.32 -4.53
CA GLY A 173 -4.59 -14.66 -5.38
C GLY A 173 -4.42 -14.88 -6.88
N VAL A 174 -3.45 -15.69 -7.31
CA VAL A 174 -3.23 -16.04 -8.71
C VAL A 174 -3.14 -17.55 -8.87
N SER A 175 -3.51 -18.05 -10.07
CA SER A 175 -3.28 -19.45 -10.40
C SER A 175 -1.78 -19.69 -10.59
N PRO A 176 -1.20 -20.72 -9.97
CA PRO A 176 0.23 -20.99 -10.11
C PRO A 176 0.59 -21.44 -11.52
N SER A 177 1.81 -21.13 -11.96
CA SER A 177 2.41 -21.81 -13.09
C SER A 177 3.04 -23.14 -12.64
N PRO A 178 3.30 -24.09 -13.55
CA PRO A 178 4.01 -25.34 -13.23
C PRO A 178 5.38 -25.11 -12.58
N GLU A 179 6.09 -24.06 -12.99
CA GLU A 179 7.38 -23.68 -12.42
C GLU A 179 7.22 -23.16 -11.00
N ALA A 180 6.18 -22.36 -10.74
CA ALA A 180 5.86 -21.86 -9.39
C ALA A 180 5.49 -23.00 -8.44
N GLU A 181 4.70 -23.96 -8.90
CA GLU A 181 4.35 -25.17 -8.12
C GLU A 181 5.60 -26.01 -7.80
N THR A 182 6.47 -26.23 -8.79
CA THR A 182 7.73 -26.97 -8.61
C THR A 182 8.65 -26.26 -7.61
N PHE A 183 8.80 -24.95 -7.73
CA PHE A 183 9.60 -24.16 -6.80
C PHE A 183 9.04 -24.22 -5.39
N TRP A 184 7.73 -24.04 -5.24
CA TRP A 184 7.06 -24.09 -3.94
C TRP A 184 7.21 -25.47 -3.28
N ALA A 185 6.97 -26.53 -4.03
CA ALA A 185 7.15 -27.90 -3.53
C ALA A 185 8.54 -28.16 -2.96
N ALA A 186 9.58 -27.54 -3.54
CA ALA A 186 10.94 -27.64 -3.05
C ALA A 186 11.23 -26.77 -1.80
N GLN A 187 10.49 -25.68 -1.61
CA GLN A 187 10.75 -24.71 -0.54
C GLN A 187 9.79 -24.79 0.66
N ARG A 188 8.63 -25.40 0.51
CA ARG A 188 7.53 -25.34 1.49
C ARG A 188 7.92 -25.81 2.88
N ILE A 189 8.73 -26.87 3.00
CA ILE A 189 9.16 -27.42 4.31
C ILE A 189 10.01 -26.38 5.02
N ARG A 190 11.06 -25.88 4.36
CA ARG A 190 11.95 -24.85 4.91
C ARG A 190 11.19 -23.57 5.26
N PHE A 191 10.25 -23.17 4.42
CA PHE A 191 9.40 -22.02 4.69
C PHE A 191 8.57 -22.23 5.95
N GLY A 192 7.88 -23.37 6.07
CA GLY A 192 7.05 -23.71 7.24
C GLY A 192 7.84 -23.72 8.54
N GLU A 193 9.03 -24.34 8.56
CA GLU A 193 9.94 -24.34 9.71
C GLU A 193 10.37 -22.92 10.10
N THR A 194 10.77 -22.10 9.12
CA THR A 194 11.19 -20.71 9.36
C THR A 194 10.04 -19.86 9.88
N PHE A 195 8.84 -20.04 9.30
CA PHE A 195 7.66 -19.32 9.72
C PHE A 195 7.22 -19.71 11.14
N ALA A 196 7.29 -20.99 11.50
CA ALA A 196 6.97 -21.46 12.85
C ALA A 196 7.89 -20.83 13.91
N VAL A 197 9.20 -20.79 13.66
CA VAL A 197 10.17 -20.15 14.56
C VAL A 197 9.90 -18.66 14.70
N PHE A 198 9.63 -17.98 13.58
CA PHE A 198 9.29 -16.56 13.59
C PHE A 198 8.02 -16.27 14.40
N ARG A 199 6.97 -17.05 14.17
CA ARG A 199 5.68 -16.94 14.87
C ARG A 199 5.86 -17.12 16.38
N GLN A 200 6.59 -18.15 16.79
CA GLN A 200 6.89 -18.41 18.20
C GLN A 200 7.65 -17.22 18.84
N GLY A 201 8.58 -16.61 18.11
CA GLY A 201 9.32 -15.44 18.61
C GLY A 201 8.48 -14.16 18.76
N VAL A 202 7.32 -14.07 18.09
CA VAL A 202 6.41 -12.92 18.21
C VAL A 202 5.33 -13.17 19.26
N GLU A 203 4.87 -14.42 19.41
CA GLU A 203 3.80 -14.81 20.35
C GLU A 203 4.33 -15.07 21.78
N GLY A 204 5.61 -15.35 21.96
CA GLY A 204 6.27 -15.67 23.23
C GLY A 204 6.93 -14.52 23.91
#